data_64fa7c8adc7e14429a016b6297d634e2
#
_entry.id   64fa7c8adc7e14429a016b6297d634e2
#
_cell.length_a   1.000
_cell.length_b   1.000
_cell.length_c   1.000
_cell.angle_alpha   90.00
_cell.angle_beta   90.00
_cell.angle_gamma   90.00
#
_symmetry.space_group_name_H-M   'P 1'
#
loop_
_entity.id
_entity.type
_entity.pdbx_description
1 polymer ?
#
loop_
_entity_poly.entity_id
_entity_poly.type
_entity_poly.pdbx_seq_one_letter_code
_entity_poly.pdbx_strand_id
1 'polypeptide(L)'
;MRKNFGPKSWLYPMPVLIVGTYNEKGEPNVMNAAWGGIYDTNQVMVCLAHEHKTTENIKKTGAFTLSFATAETVAECDYVGIVSANDVPDKFARAGFHHVKSNFVNAPIIAELPMTVECNLIKFNEDGICIGEIVNVCAKEEILSEKGQIDAKKLDPITYDSSTHIYWRLGDAAGKAFSEGKKIK
;
A
#
# COMPACT_ATOMS: atom_id res chain seq x y z
N MET A 1 -11.00 10.27 -32.52
CA MET A 1 -11.88 9.08 -32.48
C MET A 1 -11.68 8.38 -31.15
N ARG A 2 -12.75 7.88 -30.49
CA ARG A 2 -12.67 7.13 -29.20
C ARG A 2 -13.17 5.71 -29.44
N LYS A 3 -12.60 4.73 -28.73
CA LYS A 3 -13.01 3.33 -28.73
C LYS A 3 -13.72 3.02 -27.41
N ASN A 4 -14.83 2.28 -27.47
CA ASN A 4 -15.57 1.82 -26.28
C ASN A 4 -15.11 0.41 -25.88
N PHE A 5 -14.87 0.19 -24.59
CA PHE A 5 -14.38 -1.08 -24.03
C PHE A 5 -15.40 -1.78 -23.12
N GLY A 6 -16.57 -1.18 -22.88
CA GLY A 6 -17.53 -1.66 -21.89
C GLY A 6 -17.03 -1.44 -20.46
N PRO A 7 -17.69 -2.04 -19.44
CA PRO A 7 -17.28 -1.92 -18.05
C PRO A 7 -15.92 -2.61 -17.81
N LYS A 8 -14.95 -1.87 -17.27
CA LYS A 8 -13.60 -2.33 -16.94
C LYS A 8 -13.15 -1.65 -15.65
N SER A 9 -12.39 -2.35 -14.83
CA SER A 9 -11.79 -1.82 -13.60
C SER A 9 -10.48 -1.07 -13.90
N TRP A 10 -10.47 -0.22 -14.92
CA TRP A 10 -9.28 0.53 -15.37
C TRP A 10 -9.30 1.92 -14.79
N LEU A 11 -8.59 2.10 -13.69
CA LEU A 11 -8.37 3.36 -13.03
C LEU A 11 -6.87 3.63 -12.95
N TYR A 12 -6.42 4.83 -13.31
CA TYR A 12 -5.02 5.20 -13.32
C TYR A 12 -4.77 6.50 -12.54
N PRO A 13 -3.65 6.59 -11.79
CA PRO A 13 -2.75 5.50 -11.42
C PRO A 13 -3.33 4.64 -10.29
N MET A 14 -3.06 3.32 -10.28
CA MET A 14 -3.41 2.46 -9.16
C MET A 14 -2.18 2.25 -8.27
N PRO A 15 -2.27 2.50 -6.97
CA PRO A 15 -1.16 2.27 -6.06
C PRO A 15 -0.85 0.77 -5.94
N VAL A 16 0.38 0.45 -5.56
CA VAL A 16 0.77 -0.90 -5.14
C VAL A 16 1.08 -0.85 -3.66
N LEU A 17 0.07 -1.22 -2.86
CA LEU A 17 0.08 -1.14 -1.41
C LEU A 17 0.42 -2.50 -0.81
N ILE A 18 1.39 -2.54 0.09
CA ILE A 18 1.74 -3.74 0.85
C ILE A 18 1.13 -3.62 2.24
N VAL A 19 0.09 -4.41 2.46
CA VAL A 19 -0.68 -4.42 3.71
C VAL A 19 -0.01 -5.36 4.70
N GLY A 20 0.56 -4.81 5.78
CA GLY A 20 1.23 -5.55 6.84
C GLY A 20 0.31 -5.77 8.05
N THR A 21 0.30 -6.97 8.60
CA THR A 21 -0.50 -7.35 9.76
C THR A 21 0.24 -8.35 10.63
N TYR A 22 -0.09 -8.42 11.92
CA TYR A 22 0.24 -9.58 12.76
C TYR A 22 -0.94 -10.55 12.82
N ASN A 23 -0.66 -11.83 12.91
CA ASN A 23 -1.65 -12.82 13.32
C ASN A 23 -1.78 -12.84 14.87
N GLU A 24 -2.67 -13.70 15.40
CA GLU A 24 -2.89 -13.83 16.85
C GLU A 24 -1.67 -14.28 17.66
N LYS A 25 -0.68 -14.89 17.00
CA LYS A 25 0.59 -15.31 17.60
C LYS A 25 1.67 -14.24 17.54
N GLY A 26 1.38 -13.08 16.92
CA GLY A 26 2.36 -12.03 16.68
C GLY A 26 3.30 -12.30 15.50
N GLU A 27 2.97 -13.26 14.64
CA GLU A 27 3.74 -13.54 13.42
C GLU A 27 3.34 -12.58 12.31
N PRO A 28 4.31 -12.00 11.56
CA PRO A 28 4.01 -11.04 10.51
C PRO A 28 3.42 -11.72 9.27
N ASN A 29 2.48 -11.02 8.64
CA ASN A 29 1.94 -11.37 7.35
C ASN A 29 1.79 -10.11 6.50
N VAL A 30 1.92 -10.25 5.19
CA VAL A 30 1.75 -9.17 4.21
C VAL A 30 0.96 -9.66 3.01
N MET A 31 0.30 -8.71 2.34
CA MET A 31 -0.29 -8.93 1.02
C MET A 31 -0.17 -7.68 0.16
N ASN A 32 -0.18 -7.85 -1.15
CA ASN A 32 -0.29 -6.76 -2.12
C ASN A 32 -1.76 -6.42 -2.36
N ALA A 33 -2.08 -5.12 -2.38
CA ALA A 33 -3.40 -4.60 -2.72
C ALA A 33 -3.26 -3.35 -3.61
N ALA A 34 -4.11 -3.25 -4.63
CA ALA A 34 -4.11 -2.11 -5.55
C ALA A 34 -5.36 -1.22 -5.40
N TRP A 35 -6.42 -1.74 -4.80
CA TRP A 35 -7.67 -1.01 -4.63
C TRP A 35 -7.70 -0.31 -3.27
N GLY A 36 -7.08 0.87 -3.21
CA GLY A 36 -6.98 1.65 -1.99
C GLY A 36 -6.61 3.10 -2.26
N GLY A 37 -6.76 3.93 -1.23
CA GLY A 37 -6.43 5.35 -1.29
C GLY A 37 -6.83 6.09 -0.03
N ILE A 38 -6.72 7.42 -0.09
CA ILE A 38 -7.19 8.31 0.98
C ILE A 38 -8.73 8.28 1.00
N TYR A 39 -9.28 8.06 2.18
CA TYR A 39 -10.72 8.06 2.42
C TYR A 39 -11.20 9.41 2.98
N ASP A 40 -10.45 9.95 3.95
CA ASP A 40 -10.68 11.26 4.55
C ASP A 40 -9.33 11.85 5.00
N THR A 41 -9.30 13.01 5.61
CA THR A 41 -8.10 13.78 5.99
C THR A 41 -7.02 12.95 6.70
N ASN A 42 -7.44 12.07 7.63
CA ASN A 42 -6.56 11.15 8.36
C ASN A 42 -7.01 9.69 8.24
N GLN A 43 -7.67 9.34 7.14
CA GLN A 43 -8.20 7.99 6.94
C GLN A 43 -7.81 7.44 5.58
N VAL A 44 -7.54 6.15 5.54
CA VAL A 44 -7.32 5.38 4.32
C VAL A 44 -8.41 4.34 4.14
N MET A 45 -8.66 3.95 2.90
CA MET A 45 -9.48 2.79 2.58
C MET A 45 -8.67 1.79 1.74
N VAL A 46 -8.93 0.50 1.94
CA VAL A 46 -8.42 -0.58 1.09
C VAL A 46 -9.52 -1.61 0.91
N CYS A 47 -9.78 -2.01 -0.33
CA CYS A 47 -10.72 -3.10 -0.62
C CYS A 47 -9.99 -4.44 -0.50
N LEU A 48 -10.45 -5.28 0.42
CA LEU A 48 -9.86 -6.59 0.72
C LEU A 48 -10.96 -7.65 0.73
N ALA A 49 -10.73 -8.77 0.06
CA ALA A 49 -11.67 -9.87 0.12
C ALA A 49 -11.69 -10.52 1.53
N HIS A 50 -12.84 -11.03 1.92
CA HIS A 50 -13.08 -11.54 3.27
C HIS A 50 -12.23 -12.77 3.61
N GLU A 51 -11.92 -13.59 2.63
CA GLU A 51 -11.16 -14.84 2.73
C GLU A 51 -9.63 -14.65 2.88
N HIS A 52 -9.13 -13.42 2.70
CA HIS A 52 -7.70 -13.18 2.85
C HIS A 52 -7.26 -13.31 4.31
N LYS A 53 -6.11 -13.97 4.54
CA LYS A 53 -5.48 -14.05 5.87
C LYS A 53 -5.23 -12.66 6.47
N THR A 54 -4.88 -11.71 5.64
CA THR A 54 -4.70 -10.29 6.04
C THR A 54 -5.99 -9.70 6.59
N THR A 55 -7.15 -9.98 5.96
CA THR A 55 -8.46 -9.52 6.44
C THR A 55 -8.81 -10.12 7.80
N GLU A 56 -8.58 -11.42 7.97
CA GLU A 56 -8.75 -12.10 9.27
C GLU A 56 -7.90 -11.44 10.34
N ASN A 57 -6.62 -11.20 10.04
CA ASN A 57 -5.68 -10.58 10.96
C ASN A 57 -6.11 -9.16 11.36
N ILE A 58 -6.48 -8.30 10.39
CA ILE A 58 -6.97 -6.94 10.65
C ILE A 58 -8.17 -6.94 11.60
N LYS A 59 -9.14 -7.82 11.35
CA LYS A 59 -10.34 -7.93 12.21
C LYS A 59 -10.01 -8.36 13.63
N LYS A 60 -8.99 -9.20 13.80
CA LYS A 60 -8.57 -9.71 15.11
C LYS A 60 -7.66 -8.74 15.87
N THR A 61 -6.73 -8.10 15.20
CA THR A 61 -5.73 -7.23 15.84
C THR A 61 -6.16 -5.78 15.91
N GLY A 62 -7.13 -5.36 15.08
CA GLY A 62 -7.59 -3.98 15.00
C GLY A 62 -6.58 -3.01 14.38
N ALA A 63 -5.53 -3.51 13.69
CA ALA A 63 -4.45 -2.68 13.18
C ALA A 63 -3.83 -3.25 11.90
N PHE A 64 -3.24 -2.38 11.09
CA PHE A 64 -2.49 -2.73 9.90
C PHE A 64 -1.53 -1.62 9.49
N THR A 65 -0.58 -1.93 8.63
CA THR A 65 0.27 -0.96 7.97
C THR A 65 0.05 -0.99 6.45
N LEU A 66 0.27 0.14 5.80
CA LEU A 66 0.33 0.27 4.35
C LEU A 66 1.71 0.77 3.97
N SER A 67 2.52 -0.08 3.39
CA SER A 67 3.80 0.30 2.79
C SER A 67 3.67 0.41 1.27
N PHE A 68 4.60 1.09 0.63
CA PHE A 68 4.57 1.31 -0.81
C PHE A 68 5.60 0.43 -1.49
N ALA A 69 5.15 -0.36 -2.46
CA ALA A 69 6.07 -1.11 -3.32
C ALA A 69 6.89 -0.15 -4.17
N THR A 70 8.17 -0.44 -4.32
CA THR A 70 9.11 0.35 -5.11
C THR A 70 9.60 -0.44 -6.32
N ALA A 71 10.25 0.23 -7.25
CA ALA A 71 10.82 -0.44 -8.42
C ALA A 71 11.91 -1.47 -8.04
N GLU A 72 12.57 -1.32 -6.89
CA GLU A 72 13.58 -2.26 -6.40
C GLU A 72 12.97 -3.52 -5.77
N THR A 73 11.76 -3.42 -5.24
CA THR A 73 11.09 -4.50 -4.49
C THR A 73 9.92 -5.13 -5.26
N VAL A 74 9.89 -4.99 -6.60
CA VAL A 74 8.79 -5.48 -7.46
C VAL A 74 8.55 -6.97 -7.26
N ALA A 75 9.60 -7.79 -7.28
CA ALA A 75 9.47 -9.24 -7.25
C ALA A 75 8.90 -9.73 -5.92
N GLU A 76 9.40 -9.20 -4.82
CA GLU A 76 8.96 -9.53 -3.45
C GLU A 76 7.51 -9.07 -3.22
N CYS A 77 7.19 -7.84 -3.65
CA CYS A 77 5.86 -7.27 -3.54
C CYS A 77 4.83 -7.97 -4.43
N ASP A 78 5.19 -8.41 -5.63
CA ASP A 78 4.35 -9.23 -6.49
C ASP A 78 4.13 -10.62 -5.88
N TYR A 79 5.20 -11.28 -5.43
CA TYR A 79 5.12 -12.59 -4.80
C TYR A 79 4.11 -12.64 -3.65
N VAL A 80 4.12 -11.65 -2.74
CA VAL A 80 3.17 -11.63 -1.63
C VAL A 80 1.73 -11.31 -2.06
N GLY A 81 1.51 -10.87 -3.29
CA GLY A 81 0.21 -10.70 -3.93
C GLY A 81 -0.35 -11.98 -4.53
N ILE A 82 0.50 -12.81 -5.14
CA ILE A 82 0.07 -14.05 -5.81
C ILE A 82 -0.02 -15.25 -4.87
N VAL A 83 0.60 -15.19 -3.68
CA VAL A 83 0.63 -16.29 -2.71
C VAL A 83 -0.23 -15.96 -1.49
N SER A 84 -1.14 -16.85 -1.13
CA SER A 84 -1.96 -16.74 0.08
C SER A 84 -1.21 -17.27 1.31
N ALA A 85 -1.27 -16.55 2.45
CA ALA A 85 -0.76 -17.05 3.72
C ALA A 85 -1.64 -18.17 4.33
N ASN A 86 -2.82 -18.42 3.79
CA ASN A 86 -3.61 -19.60 4.13
C ASN A 86 -2.97 -20.89 3.60
N ASP A 87 -2.25 -20.82 2.46
CA ASP A 87 -1.59 -21.94 1.79
C ASP A 87 -0.08 -21.98 2.12
N VAL A 88 0.54 -20.80 2.23
CA VAL A 88 1.99 -20.64 2.51
C VAL A 88 2.14 -19.68 3.70
N PRO A 89 2.06 -20.21 4.95
CA PRO A 89 2.08 -19.39 6.16
C PRO A 89 3.38 -18.58 6.33
N ASP A 90 4.49 -19.06 5.82
CA ASP A 90 5.82 -18.45 5.88
C ASP A 90 6.15 -17.54 4.67
N LYS A 91 5.13 -17.13 3.88
CA LYS A 91 5.34 -16.31 2.68
C LYS A 91 6.08 -14.99 2.95
N PHE A 92 5.92 -14.42 4.15
CA PHE A 92 6.62 -13.21 4.56
C PHE A 92 8.15 -13.42 4.54
N ALA A 93 8.61 -14.49 5.18
CA ALA A 93 10.03 -14.84 5.21
C ALA A 93 10.55 -15.30 3.84
N ARG A 94 9.72 -16.03 3.07
CA ARG A 94 10.08 -16.44 1.70
C ARG A 94 10.24 -15.28 0.73
N ALA A 95 9.51 -14.17 0.94
CA ALA A 95 9.70 -12.94 0.20
C ALA A 95 11.01 -12.22 0.58
N GLY A 96 11.75 -12.71 1.57
CA GLY A 96 12.97 -12.05 2.06
C GLY A 96 12.69 -10.82 2.92
N PHE A 97 11.46 -10.62 3.37
CA PHE A 97 11.10 -9.47 4.20
C PHE A 97 11.48 -9.68 5.66
N HIS A 98 11.90 -8.58 6.28
CA HIS A 98 12.11 -8.45 7.72
C HIS A 98 11.14 -7.42 8.27
N HIS A 99 10.78 -7.53 9.54
CA HIS A 99 9.87 -6.59 10.17
C HIS A 99 10.45 -5.94 11.42
N VAL A 100 10.00 -4.71 11.64
CA VAL A 100 10.18 -4.00 12.90
C VAL A 100 8.79 -3.78 13.49
N LYS A 101 8.66 -3.92 14.81
CA LYS A 101 7.39 -3.64 15.47
C LYS A 101 7.11 -2.13 15.46
N SER A 102 5.89 -1.75 15.03
CA SER A 102 5.46 -0.36 15.18
C SER A 102 5.34 0.03 16.66
N ASN A 103 5.68 1.28 16.97
CA ASN A 103 5.44 1.87 18.29
C ASN A 103 4.02 2.47 18.42
N PHE A 104 3.27 2.56 17.34
CA PHE A 104 1.98 3.25 17.27
C PHE A 104 0.80 2.29 17.12
N VAL A 105 1.00 1.16 16.42
CA VAL A 105 -0.07 0.19 16.13
C VAL A 105 0.42 -1.25 16.32
N ASN A 106 -0.50 -2.17 16.54
CA ASN A 106 -0.17 -3.61 16.62
C ASN A 106 -0.05 -4.23 15.21
N ALA A 107 0.89 -3.70 14.42
CA ALA A 107 1.18 -4.18 13.07
C ALA A 107 2.68 -4.04 12.75
N PRO A 108 3.23 -4.82 11.79
CA PRO A 108 4.64 -4.78 11.41
C PRO A 108 4.93 -3.62 10.45
N ILE A 109 6.09 -2.98 10.61
CA ILE A 109 6.73 -2.17 9.59
C ILE A 109 7.68 -3.08 8.81
N ILE A 110 7.60 -3.09 7.48
CA ILE A 110 8.45 -3.91 6.62
C ILE A 110 9.76 -3.15 6.39
N ALA A 111 10.88 -3.74 6.83
CA ALA A 111 12.17 -3.06 6.87
C ALA A 111 12.71 -2.69 5.48
N GLU A 112 12.39 -3.47 4.46
CA GLU A 112 12.84 -3.25 3.08
C GLU A 112 12.06 -2.12 2.38
N LEU A 113 10.83 -1.81 2.83
CA LEU A 113 9.99 -0.79 2.22
C LEU A 113 10.24 0.57 2.86
N PRO A 114 10.53 1.62 2.07
CA PRO A 114 11.07 2.86 2.62
C PRO A 114 10.05 3.79 3.26
N MET A 115 8.74 3.57 3.03
CA MET A 115 7.66 4.39 3.60
C MET A 115 6.50 3.50 4.05
N THR A 116 5.95 3.82 5.23
CA THR A 116 4.84 3.07 5.83
C THR A 116 3.85 4.03 6.48
N VAL A 117 2.56 3.82 6.20
CA VAL A 117 1.42 4.45 6.90
C VAL A 117 0.90 3.45 7.93
N GLU A 118 0.79 3.86 9.18
CA GLU A 118 0.43 3.02 10.34
C GLU A 118 -1.01 3.33 10.74
N CYS A 119 -1.87 2.31 10.76
CA CYS A 119 -3.32 2.49 10.85
C CYS A 119 -3.96 1.63 11.94
N ASN A 120 -4.90 2.23 12.68
CA ASN A 120 -5.89 1.52 13.45
C ASN A 120 -7.15 1.27 12.62
N LEU A 121 -7.73 0.08 12.75
CA LEU A 121 -8.99 -0.24 12.08
C LEU A 121 -10.14 0.59 12.65
N ILE A 122 -10.83 1.36 11.81
CA ILE A 122 -12.09 2.00 12.14
C ILE A 122 -13.26 1.07 11.83
N LYS A 123 -13.26 0.52 10.61
CA LYS A 123 -14.38 -0.27 10.09
C LYS A 123 -13.93 -1.23 9.01
N PHE A 124 -14.49 -2.43 9.02
CA PHE A 124 -14.46 -3.37 7.90
C PHE A 124 -15.92 -3.74 7.57
N ASN A 125 -16.40 -3.34 6.41
CA ASN A 125 -17.80 -3.55 6.02
C ASN A 125 -18.02 -4.88 5.27
N GLU A 126 -19.29 -5.18 5.00
CA GLU A 126 -19.70 -6.40 4.30
C GLU A 126 -19.23 -6.44 2.82
N ASP A 127 -19.00 -5.27 2.22
CA ASP A 127 -18.51 -5.15 0.83
C ASP A 127 -16.98 -5.32 0.72
N GLY A 128 -16.28 -5.62 1.82
CA GLY A 128 -14.83 -5.79 1.83
C GLY A 128 -14.04 -4.49 1.92
N ILE A 129 -14.66 -3.36 2.28
CA ILE A 129 -13.98 -2.10 2.46
C ILE A 129 -13.42 -2.00 3.89
N CYS A 130 -12.11 -1.97 4.01
CA CYS A 130 -11.36 -1.70 5.23
C CYS A 130 -11.09 -0.20 5.32
N ILE A 131 -11.55 0.47 6.36
CA ILE A 131 -11.25 1.87 6.66
C ILE A 131 -10.36 1.91 7.89
N GLY A 132 -9.21 2.56 7.78
CA GLY A 132 -8.26 2.75 8.87
C GLY A 132 -7.98 4.21 9.17
N GLU A 133 -7.85 4.53 10.45
CA GLU A 133 -7.33 5.81 10.91
C GLU A 133 -5.81 5.81 10.78
N ILE A 134 -5.25 6.81 10.11
CA ILE A 134 -3.81 7.05 10.04
C ILE A 134 -3.37 7.64 11.38
N VAL A 135 -2.58 6.90 12.14
CA VAL A 135 -2.04 7.37 13.43
C VAL A 135 -0.59 7.79 13.33
N ASN A 136 0.14 7.30 12.32
CA ASN A 136 1.50 7.71 12.04
C ASN A 136 1.88 7.41 10.58
N VAL A 137 2.85 8.15 10.08
CA VAL A 137 3.57 7.85 8.83
C VAL A 137 5.06 7.88 9.14
N CYS A 138 5.76 6.79 8.88
CA CYS A 138 7.21 6.73 9.00
C CYS A 138 7.86 6.50 7.63
N ALA A 139 9.09 7.00 7.50
CA ALA A 139 9.88 6.89 6.28
C ALA A 139 11.37 6.83 6.62
N LYS A 140 12.14 6.13 5.78
CA LYS A 140 13.59 6.15 5.85
C LYS A 140 14.12 7.55 5.46
N GLU A 141 15.18 8.00 6.12
CA GLU A 141 15.78 9.30 5.83
C GLU A 141 16.27 9.43 4.39
N GLU A 142 16.72 8.34 3.79
CA GLU A 142 17.23 8.30 2.40
C GLU A 142 16.21 8.76 1.34
N ILE A 143 14.91 8.62 1.60
CA ILE A 143 13.86 9.09 0.68
C ILE A 143 13.40 10.53 0.98
N LEU A 144 14.01 11.20 1.93
CA LEU A 144 13.66 12.59 2.24
C LEU A 144 14.41 13.56 1.35
N SER A 145 13.75 14.67 1.04
CA SER A 145 14.36 15.85 0.45
C SER A 145 15.21 16.60 1.50
N GLU A 146 16.02 17.57 1.09
CA GLU A 146 16.77 18.46 2.00
C GLU A 146 15.88 19.22 2.99
N LYS A 147 14.58 19.34 2.70
CA LYS A 147 13.57 19.98 3.56
C LYS A 147 12.86 18.98 4.49
N GLY A 148 13.30 17.72 4.54
CA GLY A 148 12.69 16.68 5.36
C GLY A 148 11.31 16.21 4.88
N GLN A 149 10.96 16.48 3.63
CA GLN A 149 9.71 16.01 3.00
C GLN A 149 9.97 14.75 2.17
N ILE A 150 8.97 13.89 2.02
CA ILE A 150 9.06 12.74 1.11
C ILE A 150 9.36 13.22 -0.31
N ASP A 151 10.41 12.69 -0.91
CA ASP A 151 10.77 12.91 -2.30
C ASP A 151 10.26 11.71 -3.13
N ALA A 152 9.30 11.96 -4.00
CA ALA A 152 8.67 10.90 -4.81
C ALA A 152 9.66 10.19 -5.75
N LYS A 153 10.73 10.89 -6.22
CA LYS A 153 11.77 10.28 -7.04
C LYS A 153 12.66 9.34 -6.23
N LYS A 154 12.97 9.70 -4.98
CA LYS A 154 13.75 8.87 -4.06
C LYS A 154 12.93 7.69 -3.53
N LEU A 155 11.64 7.88 -3.28
CA LEU A 155 10.72 6.81 -2.90
C LEU A 155 10.56 5.80 -4.05
N ASP A 156 10.58 6.25 -5.30
CA ASP A 156 10.43 5.45 -6.53
C ASP A 156 9.25 4.45 -6.49
N PRO A 157 8.04 4.91 -6.09
CA PRO A 157 6.90 4.01 -5.96
C PRO A 157 6.43 3.56 -7.32
N ILE A 158 5.87 2.34 -7.39
CA ILE A 158 5.31 1.80 -8.62
C ILE A 158 3.79 1.93 -8.65
N THR A 159 3.23 1.96 -9.84
CA THR A 159 1.79 1.93 -10.12
C THR A 159 1.43 0.69 -10.93
N TYR A 160 0.28 0.09 -10.64
CA TYR A 160 -0.22 -1.08 -11.35
C TYR A 160 -1.14 -0.68 -12.52
N ASP A 161 -0.88 -1.23 -13.69
CA ASP A 161 -1.75 -1.15 -14.85
C ASP A 161 -2.60 -2.42 -14.95
N SER A 162 -3.87 -2.32 -14.59
CA SER A 162 -4.81 -3.44 -14.61
C SER A 162 -5.23 -3.86 -16.02
N SER A 163 -4.90 -3.09 -17.07
CA SER A 163 -5.22 -3.45 -18.45
C SER A 163 -4.17 -4.33 -19.11
N THR A 164 -2.91 -4.17 -18.71
CA THR A 164 -1.75 -4.90 -19.27
C THR A 164 -1.05 -5.80 -18.26
N HIS A 165 -1.42 -5.69 -16.97
CA HIS A 165 -0.77 -6.38 -15.84
C HIS A 165 0.72 -6.03 -15.70
N ILE A 166 1.05 -4.74 -15.92
CA ILE A 166 2.41 -4.22 -15.82
C ILE A 166 2.52 -3.28 -14.63
N TYR A 167 3.65 -3.31 -13.94
CA TYR A 167 4.04 -2.29 -12.99
C TYR A 167 4.86 -1.20 -13.67
N TRP A 168 4.49 0.05 -13.45
CA TRP A 168 5.16 1.23 -14.00
C TRP A 168 5.74 2.09 -12.91
N ARG A 169 6.88 2.73 -13.17
CA ARG A 169 7.40 3.80 -12.32
C ARG A 169 6.61 5.09 -12.55
N LEU A 170 6.58 5.98 -11.56
CA LEU A 170 6.15 7.35 -11.78
C LEU A 170 7.17 8.06 -12.68
N GLY A 171 6.68 8.86 -13.62
CA GLY A 171 7.53 9.67 -14.50
C GLY A 171 8.04 10.94 -13.81
N ASP A 172 8.58 11.86 -14.62
CA ASP A 172 8.97 13.18 -14.17
C ASP A 172 7.78 14.04 -13.75
N ALA A 173 8.05 15.06 -12.90
CA ALA A 173 7.04 16.00 -12.46
C ALA A 173 6.45 16.74 -13.69
N ALA A 174 5.13 16.65 -13.85
CA ALA A 174 4.40 17.30 -14.95
C ALA A 174 4.11 18.78 -14.68
N GLY A 175 4.09 19.20 -13.41
CA GLY A 175 3.82 20.56 -13.01
C GLY A 175 3.58 20.70 -11.51
N LYS A 176 3.42 21.95 -11.07
CA LYS A 176 3.17 22.28 -9.66
C LYS A 176 1.68 22.45 -9.39
N ALA A 177 1.13 21.61 -8.51
CA ALA A 177 -0.26 21.72 -8.10
C ALA A 177 -0.59 23.11 -7.53
N PHE A 178 -1.82 23.57 -7.72
CA PHE A 178 -2.33 24.90 -7.35
C PHE A 178 -1.58 26.08 -7.99
N SER A 179 -0.69 25.83 -8.94
CA SER A 179 0.10 26.83 -9.63
C SER A 179 -0.14 26.81 -11.14
N GLU A 180 -0.17 25.61 -11.75
CA GLU A 180 -0.31 25.49 -13.21
C GLU A 180 -1.64 26.08 -13.74
N GLY A 181 -2.74 25.88 -13.00
CA GLY A 181 -4.06 26.42 -13.36
C GLY A 181 -4.13 27.95 -13.41
N LYS A 182 -3.21 28.65 -12.74
CA LYS A 182 -3.14 30.13 -12.78
C LYS A 182 -2.66 30.68 -14.13
N LYS A 183 -2.12 29.83 -15.00
CA LYS A 183 -1.69 30.18 -16.37
C LYS A 183 -2.88 30.27 -17.34
N ILE A 184 -4.04 29.71 -16.97
CA ILE A 184 -5.27 29.79 -17.75
C ILE A 184 -5.94 31.13 -17.41
N LYS A 185 -6.03 32.03 -18.40
CA LYS A 185 -6.65 33.34 -18.30
C LYS A 185 -8.13 33.27 -18.68
#